data_302ffa337433d50a96c6f0e0a04e1785
#
_entry.id   302ffa337433d50a96c6f0e0a04e1785
#
_cell.length_a   1.000
_cell.length_b   1.000
_cell.length_c   1.000
_cell.angle_alpha   90.00
_cell.angle_beta   90.00
_cell.angle_gamma   90.00
#
_symmetry.space_group_name_H-M   'P 1'
#
loop_
_entity.id
_entity.type
_entity.pdbx_description
1 polymer ?
#
loop_
_entity_poly.entity_id
_entity_poly.type
_entity_poly.pdbx_seq_one_letter_code
_entity_poly.pdbx_strand_id
1 'polypeptide(L)'
;KDSAILIGDSAHATVPFYGQGMNCGFEDCRIFDNLLDQCTNDLENCFEQFSKIRKPNGDGVQDLSMHNFIVMRDKTADPLFLLQKKIEKKFSNLYPDKWIPLYSMVSFTNISYSEAWKLGQKQEKIMHEVMRTPDIDKIWDSEEIMQKIDSFL
;
A
#
# COMPACT_ATOMS: atom_id res chain seq x y z
N LYS A 1 -20.93 -15.95 -18.34
CA LYS A 1 -20.20 -15.65 -17.11
C LYS A 1 -18.71 -15.60 -17.37
N ASP A 2 -18.22 -16.35 -18.33
CA ASP A 2 -16.80 -16.61 -18.56
C ASP A 2 -16.34 -16.16 -19.96
N SER A 3 -17.06 -15.19 -20.55
CA SER A 3 -16.83 -14.71 -21.92
C SER A 3 -16.18 -13.32 -21.98
N ALA A 4 -15.97 -12.64 -20.83
CA ALA A 4 -15.42 -11.30 -20.77
C ALA A 4 -14.77 -11.05 -19.42
N ILE A 5 -13.72 -10.22 -19.43
CA ILE A 5 -13.08 -9.64 -18.25
C ILE A 5 -13.11 -8.12 -18.33
N LEU A 6 -13.05 -7.46 -17.18
CA LEU A 6 -12.83 -6.01 -17.08
C LEU A 6 -11.38 -5.76 -16.71
N ILE A 7 -10.76 -4.74 -17.31
CA ILE A 7 -9.37 -4.32 -17.07
C ILE A 7 -9.29 -2.80 -16.87
N GLY A 8 -8.28 -2.35 -16.13
CA GLY A 8 -8.03 -0.93 -15.92
C GLY A 8 -9.20 -0.24 -15.23
N ASP A 9 -9.47 1.00 -15.60
CA ASP A 9 -10.50 1.83 -14.96
C ASP A 9 -11.91 1.24 -15.04
N SER A 10 -12.19 0.36 -16.01
CA SER A 10 -13.48 -0.33 -16.07
C SER A 10 -13.67 -1.37 -14.96
N ALA A 11 -12.56 -1.83 -14.36
CA ALA A 11 -12.57 -2.78 -13.25
C ALA A 11 -12.34 -2.11 -11.88
N HIS A 12 -11.45 -1.11 -11.83
CA HIS A 12 -10.95 -0.54 -10.58
C HIS A 12 -10.60 0.96 -10.70
N ALA A 13 -11.53 1.76 -11.21
CA ALA A 13 -11.36 3.23 -11.24
C ALA A 13 -11.04 3.77 -9.84
N THR A 14 -9.97 4.54 -9.72
CA THR A 14 -9.49 5.07 -8.45
C THR A 14 -9.53 6.60 -8.41
N VAL A 15 -9.67 7.15 -7.20
CA VAL A 15 -9.46 8.58 -7.00
C VAL A 15 -7.97 8.93 -7.21
N PRO A 16 -7.61 10.11 -7.78
CA PRO A 16 -6.26 10.38 -8.29
C PRO A 16 -5.20 10.70 -7.22
N PHE A 17 -5.45 10.37 -5.95
CA PHE A 17 -4.60 10.80 -4.84
C PHE A 17 -3.29 10.02 -4.67
N TYR A 18 -3.18 8.83 -5.25
CA TYR A 18 -1.91 8.08 -5.32
C TYR A 18 -1.26 8.14 -6.71
N GLY A 19 -2.04 8.50 -7.75
CA GLY A 19 -1.57 8.51 -9.14
C GLY A 19 -1.27 7.12 -9.71
N GLN A 20 -1.83 6.06 -9.14
CA GLN A 20 -1.51 4.66 -9.50
C GLN A 20 -2.53 4.00 -10.45
N GLY A 21 -3.60 4.68 -10.83
CA GLY A 21 -4.63 4.10 -11.71
C GLY A 21 -4.07 3.58 -13.03
N MET A 22 -3.29 4.40 -13.73
CA MET A 22 -2.65 4.02 -14.99
C MET A 22 -1.65 2.87 -14.81
N ASN A 23 -0.82 2.91 -13.77
CA ASN A 23 0.15 1.84 -13.47
C ASN A 23 -0.56 0.52 -13.18
N CYS A 24 -1.65 0.56 -12.40
CA CYS A 24 -2.47 -0.61 -12.11
C CYS A 24 -3.10 -1.20 -13.40
N GLY A 25 -3.59 -0.34 -14.31
CA GLY A 25 -4.12 -0.77 -15.60
C GLY A 25 -3.06 -1.40 -16.51
N PHE A 26 -1.84 -0.85 -16.56
CA PHE A 26 -0.74 -1.48 -17.31
C PHE A 26 -0.31 -2.81 -16.68
N GLU A 27 -0.34 -2.91 -15.36
CA GLU A 27 -0.08 -4.17 -14.67
C GLU A 27 -1.14 -5.22 -15.02
N ASP A 28 -2.42 -4.84 -15.14
CA ASP A 28 -3.46 -5.74 -15.63
C ASP A 28 -3.11 -6.32 -16.99
N CYS A 29 -2.73 -5.46 -17.94
CA CYS A 29 -2.34 -5.90 -19.29
C CYS A 29 -1.18 -6.88 -19.24
N ARG A 30 -0.13 -6.58 -18.48
CA ARG A 30 1.05 -7.44 -18.34
C ARG A 30 0.72 -8.79 -17.72
N ILE A 31 -0.12 -8.81 -16.67
CA ILE A 31 -0.51 -10.06 -16.01
C ILE A 31 -1.42 -10.87 -16.91
N PHE A 32 -2.33 -10.24 -17.63
CA PHE A 32 -3.22 -10.93 -18.56
C PHE A 32 -2.44 -11.55 -19.72
N ASP A 33 -1.51 -10.83 -20.31
CA ASP A 33 -0.61 -11.33 -21.37
C ASP A 33 0.16 -12.57 -20.92
N ASN A 34 0.79 -12.52 -19.72
CA ASN A 34 1.47 -13.67 -19.14
C ASN A 34 0.54 -14.87 -18.89
N LEU A 35 -0.71 -14.64 -18.53
CA LEU A 35 -1.69 -15.70 -18.32
C LEU A 35 -2.16 -16.33 -19.64
N LEU A 36 -2.30 -15.53 -20.70
CA LEU A 36 -2.61 -16.06 -22.04
C LEU A 36 -1.56 -17.05 -22.52
N ASP A 37 -0.28 -16.76 -22.30
CA ASP A 37 0.81 -17.67 -22.63
C ASP A 37 0.76 -19.00 -21.85
N GLN A 38 0.28 -18.96 -20.60
CA GLN A 38 0.20 -20.12 -19.71
C GLN A 38 -1.07 -20.96 -19.93
N CYS A 39 -2.18 -20.31 -20.22
CA CYS A 39 -3.50 -20.95 -20.35
C CYS A 39 -3.80 -21.38 -21.77
N THR A 40 -2.90 -22.01 -22.49
CA THR A 40 -2.98 -22.38 -23.90
C THR A 40 -4.38 -22.96 -24.24
N ASN A 41 -5.18 -22.22 -25.01
CA ASN A 41 -6.53 -22.59 -25.46
C ASN A 41 -7.63 -22.73 -24.38
N ASP A 42 -7.39 -22.31 -23.14
CA ASP A 42 -8.39 -22.32 -22.06
C ASP A 42 -8.61 -20.89 -21.53
N LEU A 43 -9.35 -20.09 -22.29
CA LEU A 43 -9.66 -18.69 -21.94
C LEU A 43 -10.52 -18.57 -20.69
N GLU A 44 -11.37 -19.55 -20.39
CA GLU A 44 -12.21 -19.52 -19.19
C GLU A 44 -11.35 -19.60 -17.93
N ASN A 45 -10.41 -20.54 -17.89
CA ASN A 45 -9.44 -20.65 -16.81
C ASN A 45 -8.53 -19.41 -16.72
N CYS A 46 -8.11 -18.83 -17.87
CA CYS A 46 -7.34 -17.60 -17.91
C CYS A 46 -8.10 -16.44 -17.22
N PHE A 47 -9.36 -16.24 -17.54
CA PHE A 47 -10.21 -15.21 -16.95
C PHE A 47 -10.44 -15.42 -15.44
N GLU A 48 -10.61 -16.66 -15.03
CA GLU A 48 -10.75 -17.00 -13.61
C GLU A 48 -9.47 -16.70 -12.83
N GLN A 49 -8.31 -17.11 -13.34
CA GLN A 49 -7.01 -16.83 -12.72
C GLN A 49 -6.71 -15.33 -12.66
N PHE A 50 -6.95 -14.61 -13.76
CA PHE A 50 -6.81 -13.16 -13.79
C PHE A 50 -7.66 -12.49 -12.71
N SER A 51 -8.92 -12.85 -12.62
CA SER A 51 -9.84 -12.28 -11.62
C SER A 51 -9.37 -12.55 -10.18
N LYS A 52 -8.89 -13.77 -9.91
CA LYS A 52 -8.34 -14.14 -8.58
C LYS A 52 -7.10 -13.33 -8.19
N ILE A 53 -6.22 -13.05 -9.17
CA ILE A 53 -4.99 -12.29 -8.94
C ILE A 53 -5.29 -10.79 -8.85
N ARG A 54 -6.12 -10.25 -9.76
CA ARG A 54 -6.29 -8.81 -9.91
C ARG A 54 -7.31 -8.19 -8.98
N LYS A 55 -8.39 -8.91 -8.65
CA LYS A 55 -9.41 -8.36 -7.75
C LYS A 55 -8.84 -7.86 -6.41
N PRO A 56 -8.03 -8.63 -5.65
CA PRO A 56 -7.45 -8.12 -4.41
C PRO A 56 -6.55 -6.89 -4.61
N ASN A 57 -5.88 -6.79 -5.76
CA ASN A 57 -5.02 -5.65 -6.09
C ASN A 57 -5.83 -4.42 -6.50
N GLY A 58 -6.91 -4.61 -7.26
CA GLY A 58 -7.87 -3.55 -7.57
C GLY A 58 -8.52 -2.98 -6.31
N ASP A 59 -8.97 -3.83 -5.40
CA ASP A 59 -9.50 -3.42 -4.10
C ASP A 59 -8.41 -2.65 -3.30
N GLY A 60 -7.18 -3.19 -3.27
CA GLY A 60 -6.06 -2.58 -2.54
C GLY A 60 -5.67 -1.19 -3.07
N VAL A 61 -5.63 -0.97 -4.38
CA VAL A 61 -5.30 0.36 -4.94
C VAL A 61 -6.42 1.37 -4.68
N GLN A 62 -7.68 0.94 -4.64
CA GLN A 62 -8.80 1.80 -4.26
C GLN A 62 -8.71 2.22 -2.79
N ASP A 63 -8.47 1.25 -1.88
CA ASP A 63 -8.30 1.52 -0.45
C ASP A 63 -7.12 2.45 -0.18
N LEU A 64 -5.97 2.21 -0.81
CA LEU A 64 -4.78 3.07 -0.75
C LEU A 64 -5.09 4.50 -1.20
N SER A 65 -5.79 4.64 -2.33
CA SER A 65 -6.11 5.95 -2.90
C SER A 65 -7.08 6.71 -2.02
N MET A 66 -8.10 6.04 -1.46
CA MET A 66 -9.06 6.65 -0.54
C MET A 66 -8.40 7.00 0.79
N HIS A 67 -7.55 6.15 1.33
CA HIS A 67 -6.76 6.44 2.53
C HIS A 67 -5.90 7.69 2.34
N ASN A 68 -5.17 7.78 1.23
CA ASN A 68 -4.33 8.93 0.95
C ASN A 68 -5.14 10.23 0.79
N PHE A 69 -6.32 10.15 0.18
CA PHE A 69 -7.26 11.29 0.13
C PHE A 69 -7.58 11.81 1.52
N ILE A 70 -7.97 10.92 2.45
CA ILE A 70 -8.31 11.29 3.82
C ILE A 70 -7.10 11.90 4.53
N VAL A 71 -5.92 11.29 4.39
CA VAL A 71 -4.67 11.80 4.98
C VAL A 71 -4.35 13.20 4.47
N MET A 72 -4.41 13.42 3.16
CA MET A 72 -4.13 14.72 2.55
C MET A 72 -5.14 15.80 2.95
N ARG A 73 -6.41 15.43 3.07
CA ARG A 73 -7.47 16.36 3.44
C ARG A 73 -7.41 16.76 4.92
N ASP A 74 -7.20 15.78 5.81
CA ASP A 74 -7.48 15.96 7.23
C ASP A 74 -6.22 16.01 8.11
N LYS A 75 -5.10 15.41 7.70
CA LYS A 75 -3.95 15.18 8.57
C LYS A 75 -2.71 16.01 8.24
N THR A 76 -2.63 16.63 7.08
CA THR A 76 -1.38 17.30 6.61
C THR A 76 -0.95 18.49 7.45
N ALA A 77 -1.86 19.14 8.17
CA ALA A 77 -1.56 20.24 9.07
C ALA A 77 -1.52 19.83 10.56
N ASP A 78 -1.78 18.56 10.89
CA ASP A 78 -1.77 18.07 12.27
C ASP A 78 -0.32 17.88 12.76
N PRO A 79 0.11 18.60 13.83
CA PRO A 79 1.45 18.47 14.38
C PRO A 79 1.79 17.05 14.86
N LEU A 80 0.81 16.29 15.39
CA LEU A 80 1.03 14.92 15.83
C LEU A 80 1.26 13.98 14.66
N PHE A 81 0.52 14.17 13.58
CA PHE A 81 0.75 13.42 12.35
C PHE A 81 2.13 13.72 11.73
N LEU A 82 2.54 15.00 11.72
CA LEU A 82 3.86 15.38 11.24
C LEU A 82 4.99 14.79 12.09
N LEU A 83 4.80 14.72 13.41
CA LEU A 83 5.74 14.07 14.32
C LEU A 83 5.80 12.56 14.04
N GLN A 84 4.66 11.90 13.89
CA GLN A 84 4.60 10.50 13.49
C GLN A 84 5.42 10.25 12.21
N LYS A 85 5.26 11.08 11.18
CA LYS A 85 6.02 10.94 9.93
C LYS A 85 7.52 11.16 10.10
N LYS A 86 7.95 12.00 11.04
CA LYS A 86 9.37 12.14 11.40
C LYS A 86 9.94 10.87 12.04
N ILE A 87 9.19 10.26 12.95
CA ILE A 87 9.55 9.00 13.61
C ILE A 87 9.65 7.87 12.57
N GLU A 88 8.64 7.69 11.73
CA GLU A 88 8.63 6.70 10.66
C GLU A 88 9.84 6.85 9.72
N LYS A 89 10.12 8.08 9.31
CA LYS A 89 11.27 8.39 8.44
C LYS A 89 12.60 8.05 9.11
N LYS A 90 12.75 8.39 10.40
CA LYS A 90 13.97 8.06 11.15
C LYS A 90 14.13 6.54 11.24
N PHE A 91 13.08 5.82 11.62
CA PHE A 91 13.11 4.36 11.75
C PHE A 91 13.43 3.69 10.40
N SER A 92 12.78 4.10 9.33
CA SER A 92 13.04 3.59 7.97
C SER A 92 14.50 3.83 7.51
N ASN A 93 15.08 4.97 7.86
CA ASN A 93 16.50 5.26 7.53
C ASN A 93 17.48 4.38 8.31
N LEU A 94 17.16 4.03 9.56
CA LEU A 94 17.99 3.16 10.40
C LEU A 94 17.82 1.68 10.04
N TYR A 95 16.61 1.28 9.65
CA TYR A 95 16.25 -0.11 9.40
C TYR A 95 15.48 -0.25 8.07
N PRO A 96 16.11 0.03 6.92
CA PRO A 96 15.45 0.03 5.62
C PRO A 96 14.87 -1.34 5.22
N ASP A 97 15.47 -2.43 5.70
CA ASP A 97 14.99 -3.79 5.44
C ASP A 97 13.76 -4.18 6.29
N LYS A 98 13.52 -3.46 7.40
CA LYS A 98 12.40 -3.73 8.31
C LYS A 98 11.20 -2.82 8.08
N TRP A 99 11.43 -1.61 7.55
CA TRP A 99 10.39 -0.60 7.38
C TRP A 99 10.54 0.15 6.07
N ILE A 100 9.66 -0.16 5.14
CA ILE A 100 9.49 0.61 3.92
C ILE A 100 8.23 1.49 4.10
N PRO A 101 8.31 2.82 4.02
CA PRO A 101 7.14 3.68 4.12
C PRO A 101 6.08 3.31 3.07
N LEU A 102 4.79 3.37 3.44
CA LEU A 102 3.69 2.97 2.57
C LEU A 102 3.75 3.62 1.18
N TYR A 103 4.02 4.92 1.12
CA TYR A 103 4.16 5.62 -0.15
C TYR A 103 5.29 5.03 -1.01
N SER A 104 6.42 4.68 -0.40
CA SER A 104 7.54 4.05 -1.10
C SER A 104 7.23 2.64 -1.58
N MET A 105 6.50 1.85 -0.78
CA MET A 105 6.05 0.53 -1.22
C MET A 105 5.22 0.63 -2.49
N VAL A 106 4.24 1.53 -2.51
CA VAL A 106 3.29 1.69 -3.62
C VAL A 106 3.95 2.30 -4.87
N SER A 107 4.87 3.26 -4.69
CA SER A 107 5.38 4.07 -5.81
C SER A 107 6.70 3.55 -6.39
N PHE A 108 7.51 2.84 -5.62
CA PHE A 108 8.89 2.51 -5.99
C PHE A 108 9.28 1.05 -5.80
N THR A 109 8.32 0.16 -5.50
CA THR A 109 8.57 -1.27 -5.38
C THR A 109 7.60 -2.09 -6.23
N ASN A 110 7.86 -3.40 -6.35
CA ASN A 110 6.97 -4.36 -6.97
C ASN A 110 6.07 -5.10 -5.96
N ILE A 111 5.95 -4.58 -4.73
CA ILE A 111 5.01 -5.10 -3.74
C ILE A 111 3.59 -4.89 -4.29
N SER A 112 2.78 -5.93 -4.25
CA SER A 112 1.40 -5.83 -4.75
C SER A 112 0.57 -4.82 -3.94
N TYR A 113 -0.40 -4.15 -4.57
CA TYR A 113 -1.22 -3.15 -3.88
C TYR A 113 -1.95 -3.71 -2.66
N SER A 114 -2.44 -4.94 -2.77
CA SER A 114 -3.10 -5.63 -1.64
C SER A 114 -2.16 -5.91 -0.48
N GLU A 115 -0.90 -6.24 -0.75
CA GLU A 115 0.11 -6.45 0.28
C GLU A 115 0.60 -5.14 0.87
N ALA A 116 0.88 -4.14 0.04
CA ALA A 116 1.25 -2.80 0.50
C ALA A 116 0.17 -2.22 1.42
N TRP A 117 -1.12 -2.41 1.10
CA TRP A 117 -2.23 -1.99 1.96
C TRP A 117 -2.21 -2.68 3.33
N LYS A 118 -2.05 -4.01 3.36
CA LYS A 118 -1.96 -4.77 4.61
C LYS A 118 -0.77 -4.35 5.47
N LEU A 119 0.40 -4.17 4.86
CA LEU A 119 1.60 -3.70 5.55
C LEU A 119 1.41 -2.28 6.08
N GLY A 120 0.83 -1.38 5.28
CA GLY A 120 0.53 -0.01 5.69
C GLY A 120 -0.41 0.05 6.89
N GLN A 121 -1.45 -0.78 6.90
CA GLN A 121 -2.35 -0.88 8.06
C GLN A 121 -1.63 -1.41 9.32
N LYS A 122 -0.70 -2.38 9.17
CA LYS A 122 0.13 -2.84 10.28
C LYS A 122 1.01 -1.70 10.81
N GLN A 123 1.67 -0.97 9.91
CA GLN A 123 2.50 0.18 10.26
C GLN A 123 1.69 1.27 10.99
N GLU A 124 0.48 1.58 10.54
CA GLU A 124 -0.38 2.57 11.19
C GLU A 124 -0.75 2.15 12.61
N LYS A 125 -1.07 0.86 12.84
CA LYS A 125 -1.33 0.34 14.19
C LYS A 125 -0.11 0.46 15.11
N ILE A 126 1.08 0.11 14.61
CA ILE A 126 2.32 0.25 15.37
C ILE A 126 2.53 1.72 15.75
N MET A 127 2.44 2.62 14.79
CA MET A 127 2.62 4.04 15.04
C MET A 127 1.58 4.62 16.01
N HIS A 128 0.35 4.16 15.94
CA HIS A 128 -0.69 4.56 16.89
C HIS A 128 -0.26 4.21 18.35
N GLU A 129 0.31 3.02 18.58
CA GLU A 129 0.79 2.63 19.92
C GLU A 129 2.06 3.42 20.33
N VAL A 130 2.95 3.70 19.39
CA VAL A 130 4.15 4.52 19.63
C VAL A 130 3.78 5.95 20.01
N MET A 131 2.84 6.56 19.29
CA MET A 131 2.38 7.94 19.52
C MET A 131 1.65 8.14 20.86
N ARG A 132 1.21 7.06 21.51
CA ARG A 132 0.63 7.09 22.87
C ARG A 132 1.69 7.14 23.99
N THR A 133 2.97 7.10 23.65
CA THR A 133 4.05 7.21 24.64
C THR A 133 4.03 8.59 25.29
N PRO A 134 4.07 8.69 26.64
CA PRO A 134 4.14 9.98 27.31
C PRO A 134 5.34 10.79 26.82
N ASP A 135 5.18 12.10 26.70
CA ASP A 135 6.22 13.05 26.25
C ASP A 135 6.88 12.67 24.91
N ILE A 136 6.17 12.00 24.01
CA ILE A 136 6.70 11.53 22.71
C ILE A 136 7.33 12.67 21.89
N ASP A 137 6.83 13.87 22.02
CA ASP A 137 7.34 15.08 21.36
C ASP A 137 8.76 15.43 21.80
N LYS A 138 9.16 15.04 23.02
CA LYS A 138 10.51 15.29 23.58
C LYS A 138 11.49 14.16 23.33
N ILE A 139 10.98 12.91 23.21
CA ILE A 139 11.80 11.70 23.14
C ILE A 139 11.68 10.96 21.79
N TRP A 140 10.99 11.54 20.82
CA TRP A 140 10.64 10.90 19.53
C TRP A 140 11.83 10.32 18.76
N ASP A 141 13.02 10.86 18.96
CA ASP A 141 14.26 10.46 18.29
C ASP A 141 15.18 9.58 19.16
N SER A 142 14.72 9.15 20.33
CA SER A 142 15.49 8.31 21.24
C SER A 142 15.61 6.87 20.73
N GLU A 143 16.63 6.18 21.21
CA GLU A 143 16.84 4.76 20.95
C GLU A 143 15.69 3.91 21.52
N GLU A 144 15.12 4.32 22.66
CA GLU A 144 13.97 3.67 23.29
C GLU A 144 12.77 3.60 22.32
N ILE A 145 12.47 4.71 21.64
CA ILE A 145 11.37 4.74 20.65
C ILE A 145 11.68 3.85 19.44
N MET A 146 12.93 3.83 18.97
CA MET A 146 13.32 2.94 17.87
C MET A 146 13.21 1.47 18.27
N GLN A 147 13.64 1.09 19.47
CA GLN A 147 13.50 -0.27 19.99
C GLN A 147 12.03 -0.65 20.21
N LYS A 148 11.19 0.29 20.64
CA LYS A 148 9.76 0.08 20.80
C LYS A 148 9.10 -0.26 19.47
N ILE A 149 9.41 0.47 18.39
CA ILE A 149 8.91 0.16 17.04
C ILE A 149 9.36 -1.25 16.62
N ASP A 150 10.64 -1.55 16.79
CA ASP A 150 11.23 -2.85 16.40
C ASP A 150 10.55 -4.02 17.12
N SER A 151 10.13 -3.82 18.38
CA SER A 151 9.45 -4.86 19.16
C SER A 151 8.05 -5.22 18.69
N PHE A 152 7.43 -4.40 17.83
CA PHE A 152 6.09 -4.63 17.26
C PHE A 152 6.13 -5.26 15.85
N LEU A 153 7.29 -5.32 15.21
CA LEU A 153 7.45 -5.89 13.87
C LEU A 153 7.48 -7.40 13.86
#